data_51e8538b97515b08f8e025f90c0806f4
#
_entry.id   51e8538b97515b08f8e025f90c0806f4
#
_cell.length_a   1.000
_cell.length_b   1.000
_cell.length_c   1.000
_cell.angle_alpha   90.00
_cell.angle_beta   90.00
_cell.angle_gamma   90.00
#
_symmetry.space_group_name_H-M   'P 1'
#
loop_
_entity.id
_entity.type
_entity.pdbx_description
1 polymer ?
#
loop_
_entity_poly.entity_id
_entity_poly.type
_entity_poly.pdbx_seq_one_letter_code
_entity_poly.pdbx_strand_id
1 'polypeptide(L)'
;FILLTDVEGVADAEGHRMSQLKEDGARKLIEEGVIGGGMIPKVECCLNALDGGVPRAHIVDGRVLHAILLEMFTDDAGVGTLFVT
;
A
#
# COMPACT_ATOMS: atom_id res chain seq x y z
N PHE A 1 9.80 3.07 -3.30
CA PHE A 1 8.65 3.92 -3.70
C PHE A 1 7.70 4.08 -2.53
N ILE A 2 7.42 5.30 -2.16
CA ILE A 2 6.50 5.60 -1.06
C ILE A 2 5.42 6.55 -1.58
N LEU A 3 4.16 6.15 -1.46
CA LEU A 3 3.02 6.98 -1.80
C LEU A 3 2.40 7.52 -0.52
N LEU A 4 2.41 8.85 -0.37
CA LEU A 4 1.80 9.52 0.77
C LEU A 4 0.32 9.74 0.51
N THR A 5 -0.51 9.47 1.51
CA THR A 5 -1.96 9.59 1.40
C THR A 5 -2.53 10.11 2.73
N ASP A 6 -3.81 10.38 2.76
CA ASP A 6 -4.52 10.82 3.96
C ASP A 6 -5.26 9.67 4.66
N VAL A 7 -4.95 8.44 4.31
CA VAL A 7 -5.49 7.24 4.96
C VAL A 7 -4.36 6.37 5.49
N GLU A 8 -4.67 5.49 6.43
CA GLU A 8 -3.66 4.66 7.10
C GLU A 8 -3.02 3.62 6.18
N GLY A 9 -3.69 3.24 5.11
CA GLY A 9 -3.23 2.21 4.18
C GLY A 9 -4.42 1.54 3.52
N VAL A 10 -4.21 0.33 3.01
CA VAL A 10 -5.26 -0.45 2.34
C VAL A 10 -6.01 -1.27 3.37
N ALA A 11 -7.33 -1.18 3.36
CA ALA A 11 -8.19 -1.95 4.25
C ALA A 11 -8.74 -3.19 3.55
N ASP A 12 -8.92 -4.28 4.32
CA ASP A 12 -9.59 -5.48 3.84
C ASP A 12 -11.13 -5.30 3.87
N ALA A 13 -11.86 -6.37 3.54
CA ALA A 13 -13.32 -6.32 3.50
C ALA A 13 -13.97 -6.01 4.85
N GLU A 14 -13.25 -6.20 5.93
CA GLU A 14 -13.72 -5.95 7.30
C GLU A 14 -13.29 -4.59 7.83
N GLY A 15 -12.56 -3.81 7.02
CA GLY A 15 -12.09 -2.49 7.41
C GLY A 15 -10.77 -2.49 8.15
N HIS A 16 -10.09 -3.63 8.27
CA HIS A 16 -8.80 -3.71 8.92
C HIS A 16 -7.67 -3.39 7.95
N ARG A 17 -6.69 -2.61 8.40
CA ARG A 17 -5.53 -2.28 7.58
C ARG A 17 -4.70 -3.53 7.30
N MET A 18 -4.37 -3.74 6.03
CA MET A 18 -3.47 -4.81 5.62
C MET A 18 -2.03 -4.31 5.64
N SER A 19 -1.16 -4.98 6.39
CA SER A 19 0.22 -4.52 6.55
C SER A 19 1.09 -4.86 5.34
N GLN A 20 0.75 -5.90 4.59
CA GLN A 20 1.51 -6.31 3.41
C GLN A 20 0.61 -6.97 2.38
N LEU A 21 0.87 -6.68 1.09
CA LEU A 21 0.16 -7.28 -0.03
C LEU A 21 1.15 -7.68 -1.11
N LYS A 22 0.98 -8.87 -1.67
CA LYS A 22 1.66 -9.24 -2.90
C LYS A 22 0.93 -8.62 -4.09
N GLU A 23 1.65 -8.36 -5.16
CA GLU A 23 1.10 -7.74 -6.37
C GLU A 23 -0.15 -8.48 -6.88
N ASP A 24 -0.09 -9.80 -7.00
CA ASP A 24 -1.21 -10.60 -7.49
C ASP A 24 -2.41 -10.50 -6.56
N GLY A 25 -2.18 -10.53 -5.26
CA GLY A 25 -3.25 -10.40 -4.28
C GLY A 25 -3.93 -9.04 -4.33
N ALA A 26 -3.15 -7.97 -4.54
CA ALA A 26 -3.70 -6.63 -4.65
C ALA A 26 -4.58 -6.49 -5.89
N ARG A 27 -4.14 -7.02 -7.04
CA ARG A 27 -4.94 -6.98 -8.27
C ARG A 27 -6.25 -7.73 -8.10
N LYS A 28 -6.21 -8.87 -7.42
CA LYS A 28 -7.40 -9.67 -7.15
C LYS A 28 -8.40 -8.91 -6.27
N LEU A 29 -7.91 -8.22 -5.24
CA LEU A 29 -8.78 -7.43 -4.35
C LEU A 29 -9.44 -6.28 -5.09
N ILE A 30 -8.77 -5.68 -6.07
CA ILE A 30 -9.38 -4.67 -6.93
C ILE A 30 -10.53 -5.29 -7.74
N GLU A 31 -10.28 -6.46 -8.35
CA GLU A 31 -11.30 -7.16 -9.15
C GLU A 31 -12.52 -7.56 -8.31
N GLU A 32 -12.30 -7.95 -7.06
CA GLU A 32 -13.36 -8.37 -6.16
C GLU A 32 -14.11 -7.19 -5.53
N GLY A 33 -13.63 -5.96 -5.73
CA GLY A 33 -14.26 -4.78 -5.16
C GLY A 33 -13.91 -4.50 -3.71
N VAL A 34 -12.99 -5.27 -3.12
CA VAL A 34 -12.51 -5.02 -1.74
C VAL A 34 -11.71 -3.72 -1.71
N ILE A 35 -10.82 -3.52 -2.69
CA ILE A 35 -10.15 -2.24 -2.91
C ILE A 35 -11.01 -1.48 -3.90
N GLY A 36 -11.52 -0.31 -3.50
CA GLY A 36 -12.42 0.45 -4.34
C GLY A 36 -12.23 1.95 -4.21
N GLY A 37 -13.03 2.69 -4.99
CA GLY A 37 -13.08 4.15 -4.92
C GLY A 37 -11.73 4.81 -5.17
N GLY A 38 -11.41 5.79 -4.34
CA GLY A 38 -10.17 6.55 -4.47
C GLY A 38 -8.90 5.78 -4.16
N MET A 39 -9.00 4.60 -3.57
CA MET A 39 -7.83 3.78 -3.28
C MET A 39 -7.30 3.05 -4.53
N ILE A 40 -8.16 2.79 -5.53
CA ILE A 40 -7.75 2.07 -6.74
C ILE A 40 -6.56 2.74 -7.44
N PRO A 41 -6.61 4.04 -7.79
CA PRO A 41 -5.47 4.66 -8.46
C PRO A 41 -4.21 4.67 -7.60
N LYS A 42 -4.34 4.75 -6.27
CA LYS A 42 -3.20 4.73 -5.36
C LYS A 42 -2.52 3.37 -5.37
N VAL A 43 -3.29 2.29 -5.30
CA VAL A 43 -2.77 0.92 -5.37
C VAL A 43 -2.14 0.67 -6.73
N GLU A 44 -2.79 1.12 -7.81
CA GLU A 44 -2.26 0.96 -9.15
C GLU A 44 -0.92 1.65 -9.35
N CYS A 45 -0.71 2.83 -8.75
CA CYS A 45 0.60 3.49 -8.77
C CYS A 45 1.68 2.60 -8.15
N CYS A 46 1.38 1.96 -7.02
CA CYS A 46 2.32 1.06 -6.36
C CYS A 46 2.61 -0.17 -7.21
N LEU A 47 1.57 -0.77 -7.81
CA LEU A 47 1.73 -1.95 -8.66
C LEU A 47 2.53 -1.63 -9.91
N ASN A 48 2.31 -0.46 -10.51
CA ASN A 48 3.06 -0.02 -11.68
C ASN A 48 4.54 0.19 -11.34
N ALA A 49 4.83 0.70 -10.13
CA ALA A 49 6.21 0.84 -9.69
C ALA A 49 6.90 -0.52 -9.57
N LEU A 50 6.21 -1.53 -9.02
CA LEU A 50 6.75 -2.88 -8.92
C LEU A 50 6.99 -3.47 -10.32
N ASP A 51 6.05 -3.30 -11.24
CA ASP A 51 6.19 -3.76 -12.62
C ASP A 51 7.37 -3.07 -13.32
N GLY A 52 7.67 -1.84 -12.94
CA GLY A 52 8.80 -1.09 -13.48
C GLY A 52 10.15 -1.45 -12.89
N GLY A 53 10.20 -2.41 -11.97
CA GLY A 53 11.46 -2.90 -11.39
C GLY A 53 11.77 -2.38 -10.00
N VAL A 54 10.91 -1.56 -9.40
CA VAL A 54 11.09 -1.13 -8.01
C VAL A 54 10.77 -2.33 -7.10
N PRO A 55 11.67 -2.70 -6.17
CA PRO A 55 11.47 -3.93 -5.39
C PRO A 55 10.34 -3.84 -4.37
N ARG A 56 10.01 -2.66 -3.89
CA ARG A 56 8.97 -2.46 -2.88
C ARG A 56 8.26 -1.15 -3.10
N ALA A 57 6.98 -1.10 -2.73
CA ALA A 57 6.18 0.12 -2.74
C ALA A 57 5.36 0.17 -1.45
N HIS A 58 5.16 1.37 -0.92
CA HIS A 58 4.42 1.58 0.32
C HIS A 58 3.34 2.62 0.13
N ILE A 59 2.19 2.41 0.79
CA ILE A 59 1.20 3.46 1.01
C ILE A 59 1.27 3.82 2.49
N VAL A 60 1.52 5.07 2.82
CA VAL A 60 1.58 5.53 4.20
C VAL A 60 0.76 6.80 4.40
N ASP A 61 0.31 7.02 5.62
CA ASP A 61 -0.39 8.24 6.01
C ASP A 61 0.63 9.38 6.11
N GLY A 62 0.61 10.26 5.13
CA GLY A 62 1.55 11.39 5.06
C GLY A 62 1.35 12.44 6.15
N ARG A 63 0.26 12.34 6.92
CA ARG A 63 0.03 13.23 8.06
C ARG A 63 0.89 12.85 9.26
N VAL A 64 1.46 11.66 9.25
CA VAL A 64 2.29 11.15 10.34
C VAL A 64 3.74 11.07 9.86
N LEU A 65 4.51 12.14 10.10
CA LEU A 65 5.91 12.21 9.66
C LEU A 65 6.75 11.04 10.19
N HIS A 66 6.49 10.62 11.42
CA HIS A 66 7.17 9.50 12.02
C HIS A 66 6.96 8.20 11.25
N ALA A 67 5.79 8.01 10.68
CA ALA A 67 5.48 6.83 9.87
C ALA A 67 6.40 6.71 8.66
N ILE A 68 6.72 7.84 8.02
CA ILE A 68 7.61 7.86 6.86
C ILE A 68 8.99 7.34 7.24
N LEU A 69 9.50 7.76 8.37
CA LEU A 69 10.81 7.33 8.85
C LEU A 69 10.83 5.83 9.16
N LEU A 70 9.77 5.31 9.76
CA LEU A 70 9.66 3.89 10.05
C LEU A 70 9.63 3.05 8.77
N GLU A 71 8.87 3.48 7.76
CA GLU A 71 8.81 2.79 6.48
C GLU A 71 10.15 2.78 5.75
N MET A 72 10.96 3.81 5.93
CA MET A 72 12.28 3.90 5.30
C MET A 72 13.31 2.96 5.93
N PHE A 73 13.18 2.67 7.22
CA PHE A 73 14.20 1.91 7.95
C PHE A 73 13.77 0.49 8.33
N THR A 74 12.54 0.11 8.08
CA THR A 74 12.05 -1.24 8.38
C THR A 74 11.36 -1.83 7.18
N ASP A 75 11.41 -3.15 7.07
CA ASP A 75 10.64 -3.89 6.08
C ASP A 75 9.26 -4.26 6.62
N ASP A 76 9.00 -3.92 7.86
CA ASP A 76 7.72 -4.17 8.50
C ASP A 76 6.82 -2.96 8.27
N ALA A 77 5.73 -3.16 7.55
CA ALA A 77 4.80 -2.10 7.25
C ALA A 77 3.85 -1.83 8.42
N GLY A 78 4.42 -1.55 9.60
CA GLY A 78 3.65 -1.31 10.81
C GLY A 78 2.75 -0.08 10.76
N VAL A 79 2.98 0.83 9.80
CA VAL A 79 2.27 2.10 9.72
C VAL A 79 1.64 2.37 8.36
N GLY A 80 1.59 1.38 7.49
CA GLY A 80 1.00 1.55 6.17
C GLY A 80 0.76 0.21 5.52
N THR A 81 0.80 0.16 4.20
CA THR A 81 0.69 -1.09 3.45
C THR A 81 1.90 -1.24 2.53
N LEU A 82 2.63 -2.32 2.72
CA LEU A 82 3.78 -2.69 1.90
C LEU A 82 3.31 -3.57 0.74
N PHE A 83 3.71 -3.22 -0.47
CA PHE A 83 3.47 -4.01 -1.67
C PHE A 83 4.76 -4.67 -2.13
N VAL A 84 4.69 -5.94 -2.43
CA VAL A 84 5.83 -6.74 -2.93
C VAL A 84 5.36 -7.60 -4.09
N THR A 85 6.31 -8.05 -4.90
CA THR A 85 6.03 -8.95 -6.02
C THR A 85 5.79 -10.39 -5.58
#